data_1cd7c7d5d90518f011eadc87d9765cf4
#
_entry.id   1cd7c7d5d90518f011eadc87d9765cf4
#
_cell.length_a   1.000
_cell.length_b   1.000
_cell.length_c   1.000
_cell.angle_alpha   90.00
_cell.angle_beta   90.00
_cell.angle_gamma   90.00
#
_symmetry.space_group_name_H-M   'P 1'
#
loop_
_entity.id
_entity.type
_entity.pdbx_description
1 polymer ?
#
loop_
_entity_poly.entity_id
_entity_poly.type
_entity_poly.pdbx_seq_one_letter_code
_entity_poly.pdbx_strand_id
1 'polypeptide(L)'
;MQIPVITTASKGTSKPKWMTNKVMKLVAKKRRVYKKYKSSSHPACICINGKVSTAVKEAKRNFEKMLAKNIRSDRKSFFAYVRSKCKSNVRSGPLINEAGNIITDLKESANLFNEYFSSVFTTEDLSSVPSHTGESPPTTHLTDLNITEEMVKSKLKKLRPDKAGGADNMLPRLLVSIQHEISYPLWLLFRKSIKEADVPADWKTANVTPIFKKGNKGLPENYRPVSLTSQCSKLLEAIVRDGLTEFLEANSIITATQHGFRTGRSCLSNLLSFFDEVSKSIDSGTAVDAIYLDFAKAFDKVPHERLLHKLEKYGIRGQLLNWIKA
;
A
#
# COMPACT_ATOMS: atom_id res chain seq x y z
N MET A 1 4.89 -22.39 -22.00
CA MET A 1 6.23 -22.35 -21.38
C MET A 1 6.03 -22.40 -19.87
N GLN A 2 6.37 -23.51 -19.21
CA GLN A 2 6.28 -23.59 -17.74
C GLN A 2 7.52 -22.93 -17.14
N ILE A 3 7.31 -21.96 -16.25
CA ILE A 3 8.41 -21.37 -15.49
C ILE A 3 8.89 -22.42 -14.48
N PRO A 4 10.17 -22.84 -14.52
CA PRO A 4 10.66 -23.87 -13.61
C PRO A 4 10.63 -23.35 -12.17
N VAL A 5 9.93 -24.06 -11.29
CA VAL A 5 9.95 -23.81 -9.84
C VAL A 5 11.22 -24.44 -9.28
N ILE A 6 12.24 -23.63 -9.03
CA ILE A 6 13.44 -24.07 -8.33
C ILE A 6 13.16 -24.05 -6.84
N THR A 7 12.93 -25.21 -6.24
CA THR A 7 12.94 -25.37 -4.77
C THR A 7 14.38 -25.25 -4.29
N THR A 8 14.76 -24.07 -3.79
CA THR A 8 16.05 -23.91 -3.12
C THR A 8 15.98 -24.61 -1.75
N ALA A 9 16.75 -25.67 -1.61
CA ALA A 9 16.93 -26.34 -0.33
C ALA A 9 17.43 -25.37 0.74
N SER A 10 16.88 -25.53 1.94
CA SER A 10 17.23 -24.99 3.26
C SER A 10 17.89 -23.60 3.33
N LYS A 11 17.24 -22.72 4.04
CA LYS A 11 17.76 -21.43 4.50
C LYS A 11 19.03 -21.60 5.35
N GLY A 12 20.17 -21.68 4.69
CA GLY A 12 21.43 -21.31 5.33
C GLY A 12 21.25 -19.87 5.84
N THR A 13 21.66 -19.59 7.07
CA THR A 13 21.60 -18.25 7.68
C THR A 13 22.21 -17.24 6.72
N SER A 14 21.38 -16.41 6.09
CA SER A 14 21.85 -15.44 5.10
C SER A 14 22.85 -14.50 5.77
N LYS A 15 24.03 -14.38 5.15
CA LYS A 15 25.10 -13.52 5.68
C LYS A 15 24.59 -12.08 5.79
N PRO A 16 24.91 -11.36 6.88
CA PRO A 16 24.52 -9.97 7.02
C PRO A 16 24.98 -9.13 5.84
N LYS A 17 24.12 -8.25 5.31
CA LYS A 17 24.41 -7.42 4.12
C LYS A 17 25.66 -6.53 4.24
N TRP A 18 26.07 -6.18 5.45
CA TRP A 18 27.30 -5.41 5.72
C TRP A 18 28.58 -6.26 5.66
N MET A 19 28.47 -7.59 5.57
CA MET A 19 29.64 -8.49 5.61
C MET A 19 30.30 -8.56 4.22
N THR A 20 31.29 -7.70 4.00
CA THR A 20 32.06 -7.62 2.74
C THR A 20 32.99 -8.82 2.56
N ASN A 21 33.45 -9.05 1.32
CA ASN A 21 34.44 -10.09 1.00
C ASN A 21 35.75 -9.90 1.81
N LYS A 22 36.17 -8.66 2.06
CA LYS A 22 37.32 -8.33 2.89
C LYS A 22 37.14 -8.85 4.32
N VAL A 23 35.98 -8.60 4.93
CA VAL A 23 35.64 -9.09 6.27
C VAL A 23 35.62 -10.61 6.31
N MET A 24 34.98 -11.24 5.30
CA MET A 24 34.92 -12.72 5.21
C MET A 24 36.30 -13.37 5.16
N LYS A 25 37.23 -12.82 4.35
CA LYS A 25 38.63 -13.31 4.28
C LYS A 25 39.35 -13.19 5.64
N LEU A 26 39.16 -12.07 6.36
CA LEU A 26 39.72 -11.89 7.68
C LEU A 26 39.12 -12.84 8.72
N VAL A 27 37.82 -13.08 8.71
CA VAL A 27 37.17 -14.07 9.58
C VAL A 27 37.65 -15.48 9.29
N ALA A 28 37.83 -15.85 8.03
CA ALA A 28 38.41 -17.14 7.65
C ALA A 28 39.87 -17.28 8.15
N LYS A 29 40.68 -16.20 8.01
CA LYS A 29 42.04 -16.16 8.55
C LYS A 29 42.06 -16.31 10.07
N LYS A 30 41.18 -15.61 10.80
CA LYS A 30 40.99 -15.75 12.25
C LYS A 30 40.72 -17.21 12.62
N ARG A 31 39.81 -17.91 11.92
CA ARG A 31 39.50 -19.33 12.19
C ARG A 31 40.74 -20.22 12.00
N ARG A 32 41.55 -20.01 10.94
CA ARG A 32 42.77 -20.75 10.68
C ARG A 32 43.82 -20.54 11.77
N VAL A 33 44.03 -19.29 12.18
CA VAL A 33 44.99 -18.95 13.26
C VAL A 33 44.56 -19.58 14.58
N TYR A 34 43.28 -19.50 14.94
CA TYR A 34 42.77 -20.14 16.15
C TYR A 34 42.89 -21.67 16.11
N LYS A 35 42.62 -22.29 14.95
CA LYS A 35 42.79 -23.75 14.78
C LYS A 35 44.27 -24.19 14.98
N LYS A 36 45.20 -23.32 14.57
CA LYS A 36 46.65 -23.61 14.71
C LYS A 36 47.14 -23.51 16.17
N TYR A 37 46.73 -22.46 16.88
CA TYR A 37 47.30 -22.17 18.22
C TYR A 37 46.39 -22.63 19.36
N LYS A 38 45.13 -22.93 19.12
CA LYS A 38 44.07 -23.39 20.05
C LYS A 38 44.00 -22.57 21.36
N SER A 39 44.47 -21.33 21.35
CA SER A 39 44.50 -20.43 22.49
C SER A 39 44.08 -19.00 22.06
N SER A 40 43.13 -18.42 22.78
CA SER A 40 42.70 -17.04 22.57
C SER A 40 43.74 -16.01 23.05
N SER A 41 44.59 -16.40 23.97
CA SER A 41 45.63 -15.55 24.59
C SER A 41 46.91 -15.49 23.74
N HIS A 42 47.04 -16.34 22.72
CA HIS A 42 48.27 -16.32 21.90
C HIS A 42 48.35 -14.99 21.11
N PRO A 43 49.56 -14.33 21.06
CA PRO A 43 49.71 -13.01 20.42
C PRO A 43 49.15 -12.92 19.00
N ALA A 44 49.35 -13.98 18.19
CA ALA A 44 48.79 -14.05 16.83
C ALA A 44 47.26 -14.05 16.82
N CYS A 45 46.61 -14.69 17.82
CA CYS A 45 45.16 -14.70 17.95
C CYS A 45 44.62 -13.33 18.39
N ILE A 46 45.31 -12.66 19.31
CA ILE A 46 44.98 -11.30 19.75
C ILE A 46 45.09 -10.32 18.58
N CYS A 47 46.19 -10.37 17.84
CA CYS A 47 46.42 -9.50 16.68
C CYS A 47 45.33 -9.68 15.60
N ILE A 48 45.00 -10.92 15.20
CA ILE A 48 43.99 -11.15 14.18
C ILE A 48 42.56 -10.80 14.67
N ASN A 49 42.27 -10.96 15.96
CA ASN A 49 41.01 -10.54 16.57
C ASN A 49 40.83 -9.03 16.49
N GLY A 50 41.90 -8.25 16.80
CA GLY A 50 41.87 -6.79 16.63
C GLY A 50 41.58 -6.38 15.20
N LYS A 51 42.29 -6.96 14.22
CA LYS A 51 42.09 -6.69 12.79
C LYS A 51 40.66 -7.02 12.33
N VAL A 52 40.12 -8.16 12.76
CA VAL A 52 38.71 -8.54 12.44
C VAL A 52 37.73 -7.58 13.09
N SER A 53 37.91 -7.23 14.35
CA SER A 53 37.02 -6.31 15.08
C SER A 53 36.97 -4.94 14.41
N THR A 54 38.10 -4.37 14.03
CA THR A 54 38.20 -3.09 13.33
C THR A 54 37.50 -3.18 11.96
N ALA A 55 37.81 -4.20 11.16
CA ALA A 55 37.20 -4.38 9.85
C ALA A 55 35.66 -4.57 9.90
N VAL A 56 35.17 -5.27 10.93
CA VAL A 56 33.71 -5.43 11.15
C VAL A 56 33.06 -4.10 11.52
N LYS A 57 33.67 -3.32 12.42
CA LYS A 57 33.17 -1.98 12.80
C LYS A 57 33.10 -1.03 11.60
N GLU A 58 34.17 -0.98 10.80
CA GLU A 58 34.21 -0.17 9.58
C GLU A 58 33.17 -0.61 8.55
N ALA A 59 33.06 -1.90 8.29
CA ALA A 59 32.08 -2.44 7.34
C ALA A 59 30.64 -2.11 7.73
N LYS A 60 30.29 -2.25 9.02
CA LYS A 60 28.98 -1.84 9.55
C LYS A 60 28.74 -0.35 9.37
N ARG A 61 29.70 0.48 9.79
CA ARG A 61 29.60 1.96 9.68
C ARG A 61 29.42 2.41 8.23
N ASN A 62 30.17 1.81 7.30
CA ASN A 62 30.05 2.14 5.87
C ASN A 62 28.70 1.71 5.29
N PHE A 63 28.19 0.54 5.69
CA PHE A 63 26.88 0.07 5.32
C PHE A 63 25.76 0.99 5.84
N GLU A 64 25.85 1.41 7.11
CA GLU A 64 24.90 2.35 7.73
C GLU A 64 24.93 3.73 7.04
N LYS A 65 26.11 4.25 6.72
CA LYS A 65 26.27 5.48 5.95
C LYS A 65 25.63 5.37 4.55
N MET A 66 25.83 4.24 3.87
CA MET A 66 25.22 3.99 2.57
C MET A 66 23.68 3.96 2.67
N LEU A 67 23.12 3.27 3.68
CA LEU A 67 21.68 3.25 3.92
C LEU A 67 21.13 4.64 4.20
N ALA A 68 21.83 5.44 5.02
CA ALA A 68 21.42 6.82 5.33
C ALA A 68 21.46 7.72 4.09
N LYS A 69 22.50 7.60 3.25
CA LYS A 69 22.62 8.35 2.00
C LYS A 69 21.48 8.02 1.01
N ASN A 70 21.07 6.76 0.97
CA ASN A 70 20.08 6.26 0.02
C ASN A 70 18.64 6.27 0.59
N ILE A 71 18.39 6.86 1.76
CA ILE A 71 17.09 6.82 2.42
C ILE A 71 15.96 7.42 1.58
N ARG A 72 16.26 8.40 0.73
CA ARG A 72 15.25 9.02 -0.16
C ARG A 72 14.84 8.09 -1.30
N SER A 73 15.76 7.29 -1.83
CA SER A 73 15.52 6.37 -2.95
C SER A 73 15.13 4.96 -2.50
N ASP A 74 15.65 4.47 -1.36
CA ASP A 74 15.38 3.12 -0.83
C ASP A 74 15.08 3.15 0.68
N ARG A 75 13.93 3.71 1.03
CA ARG A 75 13.43 3.71 2.40
C ARG A 75 13.23 2.30 2.97
N LYS A 76 12.88 1.34 2.11
CA LYS A 76 12.56 -0.03 2.54
C LYS A 76 13.77 -0.73 3.13
N SER A 77 14.92 -0.66 2.48
CA SER A 77 16.17 -1.24 2.99
C SER A 77 16.63 -0.58 4.29
N PHE A 78 16.49 0.74 4.44
CA PHE A 78 16.78 1.45 5.67
C PHE A 78 15.91 0.97 6.83
N PHE A 79 14.58 0.99 6.69
CA PHE A 79 13.68 0.55 7.75
C PHE A 79 13.73 -0.95 8.02
N ALA A 80 14.06 -1.79 7.02
CA ALA A 80 14.31 -3.21 7.23
C ALA A 80 15.55 -3.43 8.11
N TYR A 81 16.61 -2.66 7.89
CA TYR A 81 17.81 -2.69 8.74
C TYR A 81 17.51 -2.23 10.17
N VAL A 82 16.80 -1.10 10.34
CA VAL A 82 16.36 -0.61 11.66
C VAL A 82 15.54 -1.67 12.39
N ARG A 83 14.54 -2.25 11.75
CA ARG A 83 13.73 -3.33 12.32
C ARG A 83 14.54 -4.56 12.71
N SER A 84 15.58 -4.92 11.94
CA SER A 84 16.48 -6.03 12.28
C SER A 84 17.31 -5.78 13.55
N LYS A 85 17.42 -4.52 13.98
CA LYS A 85 18.11 -4.11 15.22
C LYS A 85 17.16 -3.99 16.42
N CYS A 86 15.87 -3.82 16.17
CA CYS A 86 14.86 -3.83 17.23
C CYS A 86 14.57 -5.28 17.64
N LYS A 87 14.60 -5.55 18.96
CA LYS A 87 14.38 -6.91 19.50
C LYS A 87 12.93 -7.40 19.40
N SER A 88 11.95 -6.53 19.06
CA SER A 88 10.55 -6.90 18.97
C SER A 88 10.19 -7.33 17.55
N ASN A 89 10.03 -8.63 17.34
CA ASN A 89 9.47 -9.21 16.12
C ASN A 89 7.92 -9.33 16.14
N VAL A 90 7.26 -8.76 17.13
CA VAL A 90 5.81 -8.88 17.26
C VAL A 90 5.16 -7.90 16.27
N ARG A 91 4.58 -8.44 15.20
CA ARG A 91 3.87 -7.68 14.17
C ARG A 91 2.55 -7.09 14.69
N SER A 92 1.83 -7.85 15.50
CA SER A 92 0.72 -7.42 16.35
C SER A 92 1.00 -7.94 17.76
N GLY A 93 0.79 -7.13 18.80
CA GLY A 93 0.80 -7.60 20.19
C GLY A 93 -0.36 -8.57 20.44
N PRO A 94 -0.41 -9.20 21.62
CA PRO A 94 -1.58 -9.97 22.02
C PRO A 94 -2.80 -9.05 21.98
N LEU A 95 -3.91 -9.58 21.42
CA LEU A 95 -5.17 -8.86 21.37
C LEU A 95 -5.98 -9.11 22.64
N ILE A 96 -6.92 -8.23 22.91
CA ILE A 96 -7.86 -8.32 24.02
C ILE A 96 -9.25 -8.44 23.40
N ASN A 97 -9.99 -9.50 23.73
CA ASN A 97 -11.36 -9.65 23.29
C ASN A 97 -12.33 -8.80 24.14
N GLU A 98 -13.60 -8.78 23.78
CA GLU A 98 -14.65 -8.02 24.50
C GLU A 98 -14.81 -8.45 25.95
N ALA A 99 -14.51 -9.71 26.28
CA ALA A 99 -14.52 -10.24 27.64
C ALA A 99 -13.27 -9.88 28.47
N GLY A 100 -12.30 -9.12 27.89
CA GLY A 100 -11.05 -8.74 28.55
C GLY A 100 -9.95 -9.81 28.52
N ASN A 101 -10.16 -10.94 27.85
CA ASN A 101 -9.19 -12.02 27.77
C ASN A 101 -8.09 -11.71 26.75
N ILE A 102 -6.85 -12.06 27.09
CA ILE A 102 -5.68 -11.88 26.22
C ILE A 102 -5.62 -13.04 25.21
N ILE A 103 -5.69 -12.71 23.94
CA ILE A 103 -5.61 -13.64 22.81
C ILE A 103 -4.20 -13.62 22.24
N THR A 104 -3.54 -14.78 22.23
CA THR A 104 -2.19 -14.97 21.71
C THR A 104 -2.16 -15.91 20.48
N ASP A 105 -3.23 -16.71 20.30
CA ASP A 105 -3.37 -17.56 19.12
C ASP A 105 -3.54 -16.72 17.85
N LEU A 106 -2.84 -17.11 16.78
CA LEU A 106 -2.82 -16.36 15.53
C LEU A 106 -4.15 -16.45 14.77
N LYS A 107 -4.84 -17.58 14.85
CA LYS A 107 -6.12 -17.79 14.16
C LYS A 107 -7.23 -17.01 14.88
N GLU A 108 -7.27 -17.09 16.19
CA GLU A 108 -8.21 -16.32 17.01
C GLU A 108 -7.98 -14.81 16.85
N SER A 109 -6.71 -14.37 16.82
CA SER A 109 -6.37 -12.97 16.56
C SER A 109 -6.82 -12.52 15.17
N ALA A 110 -6.68 -13.36 14.14
CA ALA A 110 -7.14 -13.06 12.79
C ALA A 110 -8.68 -12.98 12.73
N ASN A 111 -9.39 -13.87 13.43
CA ASN A 111 -10.85 -13.85 13.52
C ASN A 111 -11.33 -12.56 14.21
N LEU A 112 -10.73 -12.18 15.34
CA LEU A 112 -11.08 -10.96 16.05
C LEU A 112 -10.88 -9.70 15.21
N PHE A 113 -9.78 -9.63 14.43
CA PHE A 113 -9.60 -8.55 13.46
C PHE A 113 -10.67 -8.57 12.36
N ASN A 114 -11.00 -9.75 11.83
CA ASN A 114 -11.99 -9.88 10.77
C ASN A 114 -13.39 -9.48 11.25
N GLU A 115 -13.81 -9.93 12.42
CA GLU A 115 -15.08 -9.55 13.05
C GLU A 115 -15.17 -8.04 13.23
N TYR A 116 -14.12 -7.43 13.79
CA TYR A 116 -14.08 -5.99 13.98
C TYR A 116 -14.10 -5.23 12.66
N PHE A 117 -13.29 -5.60 11.67
CA PHE A 117 -13.24 -4.89 10.39
C PHE A 117 -14.55 -5.03 9.61
N SER A 118 -15.21 -6.19 9.66
CA SER A 118 -16.51 -6.39 9.01
C SER A 118 -17.67 -5.66 9.71
N SER A 119 -17.62 -5.53 11.05
CA SER A 119 -18.65 -4.81 11.80
C SER A 119 -18.71 -3.30 11.52
N VAL A 120 -17.66 -2.76 10.89
CA VAL A 120 -17.55 -1.31 10.59
C VAL A 120 -18.38 -0.91 9.37
N PHE A 121 -18.61 -1.83 8.44
CA PHE A 121 -19.35 -1.55 7.22
C PHE A 121 -20.79 -1.13 7.52
N THR A 122 -21.29 -0.18 6.73
CA THR A 122 -22.68 0.30 6.87
C THR A 122 -23.64 -0.72 6.28
N THR A 123 -24.62 -1.17 7.07
CA THR A 123 -25.79 -1.87 6.54
C THR A 123 -26.74 -0.82 5.95
N GLU A 124 -27.03 -0.91 4.66
CA GLU A 124 -27.89 0.07 3.99
C GLU A 124 -29.36 -0.26 4.18
N ASP A 125 -30.13 0.78 4.51
CA ASP A 125 -31.58 0.77 4.36
C ASP A 125 -31.93 1.30 2.96
N LEU A 126 -32.39 0.40 2.10
CA LEU A 126 -32.76 0.73 0.73
C LEU A 126 -34.18 1.31 0.61
N SER A 127 -34.97 1.32 1.69
CA SER A 127 -36.33 1.87 1.70
C SER A 127 -36.37 3.39 1.61
N SER A 128 -35.27 4.06 2.00
CA SER A 128 -35.15 5.53 1.93
C SER A 128 -33.83 5.97 1.31
N VAL A 129 -33.69 5.86 0.01
CA VAL A 129 -32.57 6.46 -0.72
C VAL A 129 -32.85 7.95 -0.91
N PRO A 130 -32.06 8.87 -0.31
CA PRO A 130 -32.29 10.31 -0.46
C PRO A 130 -32.29 10.72 -1.94
N SER A 131 -33.31 11.43 -2.38
CA SER A 131 -33.29 12.07 -3.69
C SER A 131 -32.23 13.16 -3.67
N HIS A 132 -31.24 13.08 -4.56
CA HIS A 132 -30.31 14.19 -4.76
C HIS A 132 -31.07 15.36 -5.39
N THR A 133 -31.34 16.38 -4.60
CA THR A 133 -31.87 17.67 -5.05
C THR A 133 -30.67 18.59 -5.24
N GLY A 134 -30.33 18.96 -6.46
CA GLY A 134 -29.41 20.10 -6.57
C GLY A 134 -28.62 20.32 -7.84
N GLU A 135 -28.35 19.32 -8.65
CA GLU A 135 -27.62 19.53 -9.91
C GLU A 135 -28.30 18.83 -11.06
N SER A 136 -28.47 19.56 -12.18
CA SER A 136 -28.94 18.95 -13.43
C SER A 136 -27.95 17.89 -13.86
N PRO A 137 -28.42 16.68 -14.25
CA PRO A 137 -27.50 15.65 -14.72
C PRO A 137 -26.72 16.16 -15.93
N PRO A 138 -25.43 15.76 -16.07
CA PRO A 138 -24.64 16.17 -17.21
C PRO A 138 -25.29 15.68 -18.51
N THR A 139 -25.16 16.47 -19.56
CA THR A 139 -25.70 16.14 -20.91
C THR A 139 -24.95 14.99 -21.57
N THR A 140 -23.74 14.71 -21.11
CA THR A 140 -22.87 13.62 -21.58
C THR A 140 -22.87 12.47 -20.61
N HIS A 141 -22.70 11.24 -21.13
CA HIS A 141 -22.67 10.03 -20.31
C HIS A 141 -21.40 9.25 -20.59
N LEU A 142 -20.81 8.67 -19.52
CA LEU A 142 -19.70 7.74 -19.60
C LEU A 142 -20.24 6.32 -19.42
N THR A 143 -20.35 5.59 -20.51
CA THR A 143 -20.91 4.22 -20.53
C THR A 143 -19.84 3.15 -20.70
N ASP A 144 -18.69 3.50 -21.28
CA ASP A 144 -17.57 2.61 -21.56
C ASP A 144 -16.26 3.40 -21.51
N LEU A 145 -15.16 2.68 -21.44
CA LEU A 145 -13.79 3.22 -21.46
C LEU A 145 -13.03 2.64 -22.66
N ASN A 146 -12.51 3.52 -23.49
CA ASN A 146 -11.62 3.10 -24.58
C ASN A 146 -10.24 2.71 -24.02
N ILE A 147 -10.14 1.47 -23.51
CA ILE A 147 -8.87 0.95 -22.98
C ILE A 147 -7.98 0.52 -24.15
N THR A 148 -6.77 1.09 -24.23
CA THR A 148 -5.76 0.71 -25.23
C THR A 148 -4.63 -0.12 -24.61
N GLU A 149 -3.91 -0.88 -25.42
CA GLU A 149 -2.73 -1.63 -24.97
C GLU A 149 -1.66 -0.69 -24.41
N GLU A 150 -1.48 0.49 -25.03
CA GLU A 150 -0.52 1.51 -24.58
C GLU A 150 -0.82 2.02 -23.18
N MET A 151 -2.11 2.19 -22.84
CA MET A 151 -2.52 2.54 -21.49
C MET A 151 -2.09 1.46 -20.49
N VAL A 152 -2.34 0.18 -20.80
CA VAL A 152 -1.93 -0.94 -19.95
C VAL A 152 -0.42 -0.99 -19.80
N LYS A 153 0.32 -0.84 -20.88
CA LYS A 153 1.78 -0.80 -20.90
C LYS A 153 2.35 0.36 -20.08
N SER A 154 1.74 1.55 -20.20
CA SER A 154 2.10 2.72 -19.40
C SER A 154 1.89 2.49 -17.89
N LYS A 155 0.78 1.83 -17.51
CA LYS A 155 0.51 1.49 -16.11
C LYS A 155 1.47 0.42 -15.59
N LEU A 156 1.77 -0.63 -16.38
CA LEU A 156 2.76 -1.65 -16.03
C LEU A 156 4.13 -1.04 -15.75
N LYS A 157 4.59 -0.13 -16.60
CA LYS A 157 5.88 0.58 -16.46
C LYS A 157 5.96 1.41 -15.17
N LYS A 158 4.84 1.92 -14.67
CA LYS A 158 4.75 2.72 -13.44
C LYS A 158 4.64 1.88 -12.17
N LEU A 159 4.48 0.55 -12.27
CA LEU A 159 4.43 -0.33 -11.10
C LEU A 159 5.73 -0.25 -10.30
N ARG A 160 5.58 -0.24 -9.00
CA ARG A 160 6.72 -0.27 -8.07
C ARG A 160 7.14 -1.72 -7.78
N PRO A 161 8.32 -2.18 -8.24
CA PRO A 161 8.75 -3.57 -8.09
C PRO A 161 8.93 -4.05 -6.64
N ASP A 162 9.06 -3.10 -5.71
CA ASP A 162 9.30 -3.34 -4.28
C ASP A 162 8.00 -3.57 -3.47
N LYS A 163 6.84 -3.43 -4.10
CA LYS A 163 5.54 -3.65 -3.44
C LYS A 163 5.20 -5.14 -3.32
N ALA A 164 4.31 -5.44 -2.34
CA ALA A 164 3.79 -6.79 -2.16
C ALA A 164 2.80 -7.16 -3.26
N GLY A 165 2.69 -8.46 -3.55
CA GLY A 165 1.61 -9.02 -4.36
C GLY A 165 0.29 -9.10 -3.58
N GLY A 166 -0.79 -9.45 -4.29
CA GLY A 166 -2.09 -9.74 -3.73
C GLY A 166 -2.24 -11.19 -3.25
N ALA A 167 -3.49 -11.64 -3.11
CA ALA A 167 -3.82 -13.02 -2.77
C ALA A 167 -3.38 -14.01 -3.85
N ASP A 168 -3.34 -13.59 -5.10
CA ASP A 168 -2.85 -14.33 -6.27
C ASP A 168 -1.32 -14.54 -6.30
N ASN A 169 -0.60 -13.98 -5.34
CA ASN A 169 0.88 -13.98 -5.28
C ASN A 169 1.58 -13.39 -6.52
N MET A 170 0.86 -12.68 -7.39
CA MET A 170 1.44 -12.00 -8.52
C MET A 170 2.25 -10.78 -8.07
N LEU A 171 3.57 -10.90 -8.17
CA LEU A 171 4.48 -9.85 -7.71
C LEU A 171 4.62 -8.73 -8.75
N PRO A 172 4.55 -7.45 -8.36
CA PRO A 172 4.79 -6.33 -9.27
C PRO A 172 6.11 -6.44 -10.04
N ARG A 173 7.16 -6.96 -9.39
CA ARG A 173 8.47 -7.18 -10.00
C ARG A 173 8.40 -8.10 -11.22
N LEU A 174 7.60 -9.16 -11.17
CA LEU A 174 7.39 -10.06 -12.30
C LEU A 174 6.68 -9.31 -13.44
N LEU A 175 5.58 -8.64 -13.14
CA LEU A 175 4.80 -7.89 -14.15
C LEU A 175 5.64 -6.83 -14.85
N VAL A 176 6.49 -6.10 -14.12
CA VAL A 176 7.43 -5.13 -14.72
C VAL A 176 8.45 -5.82 -15.62
N SER A 177 8.96 -7.01 -15.22
CA SER A 177 9.98 -7.73 -16.00
C SER A 177 9.44 -8.27 -17.33
N ILE A 178 8.14 -8.61 -17.39
CA ILE A 178 7.47 -9.18 -18.58
C ILE A 178 6.45 -8.20 -19.19
N GLN A 179 6.62 -6.88 -18.95
CA GLN A 179 5.62 -5.86 -19.32
C GLN A 179 5.29 -5.83 -20.81
N HIS A 180 6.27 -6.17 -21.68
CA HIS A 180 6.10 -6.16 -23.13
C HIS A 180 5.28 -7.34 -23.62
N GLU A 181 5.47 -8.49 -23.01
CA GLU A 181 4.81 -9.74 -23.37
C GLU A 181 3.39 -9.83 -22.78
N ILE A 182 3.18 -9.25 -21.59
CA ILE A 182 1.90 -9.35 -20.87
C ILE A 182 0.93 -8.20 -21.17
N SER A 183 1.38 -7.10 -21.77
CA SER A 183 0.53 -5.93 -22.05
C SER A 183 -0.67 -6.28 -22.91
N TYR A 184 -0.47 -7.00 -24.00
CA TYR A 184 -1.54 -7.42 -24.92
C TYR A 184 -2.54 -8.40 -24.29
N PRO A 185 -2.13 -9.50 -23.64
CA PRO A 185 -3.06 -10.38 -22.92
C PRO A 185 -3.86 -9.68 -21.84
N LEU A 186 -3.22 -8.78 -21.06
CA LEU A 186 -3.92 -7.99 -20.04
C LEU A 186 -4.91 -7.02 -20.65
N TRP A 187 -4.58 -6.38 -21.75
CA TRP A 187 -5.48 -5.49 -22.47
C TRP A 187 -6.74 -6.22 -22.93
N LEU A 188 -6.60 -7.44 -23.51
CA LEU A 188 -7.75 -8.26 -23.91
C LEU A 188 -8.61 -8.62 -22.70
N LEU A 189 -7.98 -9.03 -21.59
CA LEU A 189 -8.67 -9.37 -20.36
C LEU A 189 -9.41 -8.16 -19.77
N PHE A 190 -8.79 -6.99 -19.74
CA PHE A 190 -9.39 -5.76 -19.22
C PHE A 190 -10.59 -5.31 -20.04
N ARG A 191 -10.45 -5.33 -21.37
CA ARG A 191 -11.58 -5.02 -22.28
C ARG A 191 -12.74 -6.00 -22.10
N LYS A 192 -12.44 -7.30 -22.01
CA LYS A 192 -13.46 -8.33 -21.77
C LYS A 192 -14.17 -8.08 -20.45
N SER A 193 -13.41 -7.87 -19.36
CA SER A 193 -13.96 -7.62 -18.03
C SER A 193 -14.93 -6.42 -18.02
N ILE A 194 -14.55 -5.28 -18.60
CA ILE A 194 -15.44 -4.09 -18.68
C ILE A 194 -16.65 -4.38 -19.56
N LYS A 195 -16.46 -4.96 -20.76
CA LYS A 195 -17.54 -5.24 -21.70
C LYS A 195 -18.59 -6.20 -21.15
N GLU A 196 -18.18 -7.21 -20.42
CA GLU A 196 -19.07 -8.21 -19.82
C GLU A 196 -19.55 -7.80 -18.41
N ALA A 197 -19.01 -6.70 -17.87
CA ALA A 197 -19.20 -6.27 -16.48
C ALA A 197 -18.88 -7.38 -15.47
N ASP A 198 -17.89 -8.23 -15.80
CA ASP A 198 -17.47 -9.35 -14.98
C ASP A 198 -16.07 -9.12 -14.42
N VAL A 199 -15.95 -9.25 -13.09
CA VAL A 199 -14.70 -9.10 -12.37
C VAL A 199 -14.22 -10.47 -11.90
N PRO A 200 -13.04 -10.94 -12.33
CA PRO A 200 -12.51 -12.23 -11.92
C PRO A 200 -12.50 -12.40 -10.38
N ALA A 201 -12.87 -13.59 -9.90
CA ALA A 201 -12.96 -13.88 -8.46
C ALA A 201 -11.66 -13.57 -7.70
N ASP A 202 -10.49 -13.85 -8.30
CA ASP A 202 -9.19 -13.55 -7.71
C ASP A 202 -8.97 -12.04 -7.49
N TRP A 203 -9.66 -11.18 -8.24
CA TRP A 203 -9.55 -9.73 -8.08
C TRP A 203 -10.42 -9.19 -6.95
N LYS A 204 -11.46 -9.96 -6.58
CA LYS A 204 -12.36 -9.64 -5.46
C LYS A 204 -11.80 -10.09 -4.11
N THR A 205 -10.70 -10.85 -4.09
CA THR A 205 -10.06 -11.34 -2.86
C THR A 205 -8.84 -10.50 -2.48
N ALA A 206 -8.62 -10.34 -1.20
CA ALA A 206 -7.48 -9.60 -0.66
C ALA A 206 -6.90 -10.26 0.59
N ASN A 207 -5.60 -10.18 0.74
CA ASN A 207 -4.94 -10.44 2.03
C ASN A 207 -5.00 -9.18 2.87
N VAL A 208 -5.79 -9.18 3.93
CA VAL A 208 -5.92 -8.03 4.83
C VAL A 208 -4.81 -8.06 5.88
N THR A 209 -4.05 -6.97 5.95
CA THR A 209 -2.97 -6.81 6.94
C THR A 209 -3.35 -5.71 7.92
N PRO A 210 -3.48 -6.02 9.23
CA PRO A 210 -3.75 -5.00 10.25
C PRO A 210 -2.50 -4.14 10.48
N ILE A 211 -2.65 -2.82 10.36
CA ILE A 211 -1.58 -1.86 10.61
C ILE A 211 -1.96 -1.01 11.82
N PHE A 212 -1.16 -1.09 12.88
CA PHE A 212 -1.38 -0.29 14.08
C PHE A 212 -1.32 1.22 13.78
N LYS A 213 -2.32 1.97 14.26
CA LYS A 213 -2.45 3.41 14.08
C LYS A 213 -2.02 4.19 15.32
N LYS A 214 -2.69 3.97 16.44
CA LYS A 214 -2.48 4.67 17.71
C LYS A 214 -3.29 3.99 18.83
N GLY A 215 -3.01 4.34 20.08
CA GLY A 215 -3.78 3.83 21.23
C GLY A 215 -3.26 2.51 21.78
N ASN A 216 -4.14 1.69 22.35
CA ASN A 216 -3.79 0.39 22.90
C ASN A 216 -3.62 -0.65 21.78
N LYS A 217 -2.47 -1.31 21.72
CA LYS A 217 -2.18 -2.35 20.73
C LYS A 217 -2.98 -3.63 20.91
N GLY A 218 -3.59 -3.83 22.06
CA GLY A 218 -4.46 -4.97 22.32
C GLY A 218 -5.85 -4.85 21.69
N LEU A 219 -6.25 -3.67 21.22
CA LEU A 219 -7.59 -3.42 20.72
C LEU A 219 -7.61 -3.36 19.18
N PRO A 220 -8.45 -4.17 18.50
CA PRO A 220 -8.56 -4.21 17.04
C PRO A 220 -8.91 -2.85 16.41
N GLU A 221 -9.70 -2.02 17.11
CA GLU A 221 -10.11 -0.68 16.67
C GLU A 221 -8.94 0.29 16.42
N ASN A 222 -7.80 0.04 17.05
CA ASN A 222 -6.59 0.83 16.91
C ASN A 222 -5.73 0.43 15.71
N TYR A 223 -6.24 -0.48 14.86
CA TYR A 223 -5.60 -0.92 13.64
C TYR A 223 -6.40 -0.46 12.41
N ARG A 224 -5.68 -0.29 11.31
CA ARG A 224 -6.26 -0.06 9.98
C ARG A 224 -6.15 -1.33 9.15
N PRO A 225 -7.23 -1.79 8.49
CA PRO A 225 -7.12 -2.85 7.50
C PRO A 225 -6.39 -2.31 6.26
N VAL A 226 -5.36 -3.01 5.80
CA VAL A 226 -4.72 -2.74 4.51
C VAL A 226 -4.92 -3.94 3.61
N SER A 227 -5.79 -3.79 2.62
CA SER A 227 -6.11 -4.84 1.65
C SER A 227 -5.04 -4.94 0.58
N LEU A 228 -4.42 -6.11 0.49
CA LEU A 228 -3.47 -6.46 -0.55
C LEU A 228 -4.23 -7.23 -1.64
N THR A 229 -4.83 -6.49 -2.58
CA THR A 229 -5.55 -7.01 -3.75
C THR A 229 -4.59 -7.36 -4.89
N SER A 230 -5.08 -8.06 -5.91
CA SER A 230 -4.33 -8.39 -7.13
C SER A 230 -3.67 -7.15 -7.75
N GLN A 231 -2.45 -7.31 -8.25
CA GLN A 231 -1.77 -6.22 -8.96
C GLN A 231 -2.39 -5.99 -10.35
N CYS A 232 -2.94 -7.04 -10.98
CA CYS A 232 -3.66 -6.91 -12.25
C CYS A 232 -4.97 -6.13 -12.06
N SER A 233 -5.73 -6.40 -10.99
CA SER A 233 -6.90 -5.61 -10.62
C SER A 233 -6.56 -4.12 -10.45
N LYS A 234 -5.53 -3.81 -9.68
CA LYS A 234 -5.07 -2.43 -9.46
C LYS A 234 -4.69 -1.69 -10.73
N LEU A 235 -4.16 -2.40 -11.74
CA LEU A 235 -3.87 -1.78 -13.04
C LEU A 235 -5.16 -1.36 -13.75
N LEU A 236 -6.18 -2.23 -13.79
CA LEU A 236 -7.47 -1.92 -14.38
C LEU A 236 -8.20 -0.83 -13.59
N GLU A 237 -8.26 -0.95 -12.27
CA GLU A 237 -8.82 0.07 -11.38
C GLU A 237 -8.17 1.44 -11.57
N ALA A 238 -6.85 1.48 -11.81
CA ALA A 238 -6.14 2.73 -12.09
C ALA A 238 -6.49 3.33 -13.45
N ILE A 239 -6.83 2.51 -14.45
CA ILE A 239 -7.33 2.98 -15.76
C ILE A 239 -8.74 3.52 -15.60
N VAL A 240 -9.63 2.76 -14.94
CA VAL A 240 -11.01 3.17 -14.66
C VAL A 240 -11.05 4.47 -13.86
N ARG A 241 -10.27 4.56 -12.80
CA ARG A 241 -10.16 5.80 -11.99
C ARG A 241 -9.76 7.01 -12.85
N ASP A 242 -8.76 6.84 -13.71
CA ASP A 242 -8.29 7.97 -14.53
C ASP A 242 -9.39 8.43 -15.49
N GLY A 243 -10.11 7.50 -16.15
CA GLY A 243 -11.24 7.84 -17.03
C GLY A 243 -12.42 8.46 -16.29
N LEU A 244 -12.76 7.93 -15.09
CA LEU A 244 -13.79 8.55 -14.24
C LEU A 244 -13.38 9.97 -13.81
N THR A 245 -12.13 10.17 -13.40
CA THR A 245 -11.65 11.49 -12.95
C THR A 245 -11.71 12.49 -14.12
N GLU A 246 -11.25 12.11 -15.30
CA GLU A 246 -11.31 12.94 -16.50
C GLU A 246 -12.76 13.35 -16.84
N PHE A 247 -13.68 12.40 -16.81
CA PHE A 247 -15.10 12.66 -17.07
C PHE A 247 -15.71 13.60 -16.02
N LEU A 248 -15.47 13.37 -14.73
CA LEU A 248 -16.01 14.17 -13.65
C LEU A 248 -15.44 15.61 -13.65
N GLU A 249 -14.17 15.78 -14.00
CA GLU A 249 -13.54 17.10 -14.12
C GLU A 249 -14.02 17.85 -15.38
N ALA A 250 -14.13 17.17 -16.53
CA ALA A 250 -14.60 17.77 -17.77
C ALA A 250 -16.04 18.28 -17.67
N ASN A 251 -16.87 17.62 -16.86
CA ASN A 251 -18.26 18.04 -16.61
C ASN A 251 -18.42 18.93 -15.35
N SER A 252 -17.32 19.40 -14.74
CA SER A 252 -17.31 20.25 -13.54
C SER A 252 -18.09 19.67 -12.35
N ILE A 253 -18.21 18.35 -12.25
CA ILE A 253 -18.93 17.65 -11.18
C ILE A 253 -18.16 17.74 -9.86
N ILE A 254 -16.82 17.78 -9.93
CA ILE A 254 -15.98 17.95 -8.74
C ILE A 254 -15.83 19.44 -8.46
N THR A 255 -16.31 19.88 -7.30
CA THR A 255 -16.26 21.29 -6.91
C THR A 255 -14.83 21.84 -6.84
N ALA A 256 -14.66 23.12 -7.11
CA ALA A 256 -13.34 23.78 -7.07
C ALA A 256 -12.69 23.74 -5.67
N THR A 257 -13.49 23.64 -4.62
CA THR A 257 -13.04 23.53 -3.22
C THR A 257 -12.52 22.13 -2.84
N GLN A 258 -12.77 21.11 -3.66
CA GLN A 258 -12.24 19.76 -3.45
C GLN A 258 -10.76 19.70 -3.81
N HIS A 259 -9.88 19.57 -2.84
CA HIS A 259 -8.44 19.44 -3.03
C HIS A 259 -7.92 18.00 -2.93
N GLY A 260 -8.59 17.15 -2.14
CA GLY A 260 -8.20 15.74 -1.99
C GLY A 260 -8.43 14.95 -3.27
N PHE A 261 -7.49 14.03 -3.59
CA PHE A 261 -7.56 13.12 -4.75
C PHE A 261 -7.63 13.77 -6.14
N ARG A 262 -7.29 15.03 -6.28
CA ARG A 262 -7.24 15.76 -7.56
C ARG A 262 -5.83 16.03 -8.02
N THR A 263 -5.60 15.92 -9.33
CA THR A 263 -4.32 16.26 -9.97
C THR A 263 -4.05 17.77 -9.85
N GLY A 264 -2.82 18.14 -9.51
CA GLY A 264 -2.43 19.56 -9.33
C GLY A 264 -2.91 20.20 -8.01
N ARG A 265 -3.66 19.48 -7.17
CA ARG A 265 -4.09 19.93 -5.83
C ARG A 265 -3.28 19.23 -4.73
N SER A 266 -3.20 19.84 -3.57
CA SER A 266 -2.44 19.34 -2.40
C SER A 266 -3.05 19.85 -1.10
N CYS A 267 -2.60 19.28 0.04
CA CYS A 267 -2.93 19.84 1.36
C CYS A 267 -2.51 21.32 1.47
N LEU A 268 -1.36 21.69 0.87
CA LEU A 268 -0.90 23.07 0.88
C LEU A 268 -1.83 23.99 0.09
N SER A 269 -2.28 23.59 -1.10
CA SER A 269 -3.22 24.40 -1.89
C SER A 269 -4.56 24.57 -1.18
N ASN A 270 -5.02 23.56 -0.41
CA ASN A 270 -6.22 23.67 0.43
C ASN A 270 -6.03 24.70 1.55
N LEU A 271 -4.91 24.61 2.28
CA LEU A 271 -4.59 25.56 3.34
C LEU A 271 -4.47 26.98 2.81
N LEU A 272 -3.81 27.18 1.67
CA LEU A 272 -3.68 28.52 1.08
C LEU A 272 -5.04 29.12 0.70
N SER A 273 -5.93 28.31 0.09
CA SER A 273 -7.30 28.74 -0.24
C SER A 273 -8.07 29.16 1.01
N PHE A 274 -8.01 28.33 2.06
CA PHE A 274 -8.67 28.64 3.33
C PHE A 274 -8.14 29.92 3.97
N PHE A 275 -6.81 30.07 4.07
CA PHE A 275 -6.22 31.26 4.68
C PHE A 275 -6.44 32.55 3.86
N ASP A 276 -6.51 32.44 2.54
CA ASP A 276 -6.84 33.58 1.67
C ASP A 276 -8.25 34.09 1.94
N GLU A 277 -9.24 33.20 2.07
CA GLU A 277 -10.62 33.57 2.43
C GLU A 277 -10.72 34.16 3.84
N VAL A 278 -10.06 33.52 4.82
CA VAL A 278 -10.05 34.03 6.22
C VAL A 278 -9.39 35.42 6.32
N SER A 279 -8.25 35.61 5.65
CA SER A 279 -7.54 36.87 5.64
C SER A 279 -8.39 37.99 5.04
N LYS A 280 -9.04 37.75 3.89
CA LYS A 280 -9.95 38.70 3.26
C LYS A 280 -11.11 39.12 4.18
N SER A 281 -11.69 38.14 4.89
CA SER A 281 -12.79 38.39 5.82
C SER A 281 -12.33 39.24 7.00
N ILE A 282 -11.15 38.95 7.58
CA ILE A 282 -10.57 39.71 8.68
C ILE A 282 -10.24 41.16 8.22
N ASP A 283 -9.62 41.31 7.05
CA ASP A 283 -9.28 42.63 6.49
C ASP A 283 -10.52 43.50 6.23
N SER A 284 -11.66 42.86 5.92
CA SER A 284 -12.97 43.52 5.79
C SER A 284 -13.71 43.74 7.12
N GLY A 285 -13.09 43.40 8.26
CA GLY A 285 -13.69 43.53 9.59
C GLY A 285 -14.77 42.50 9.91
N THR A 286 -14.86 41.42 9.14
CA THR A 286 -15.85 40.35 9.34
C THR A 286 -15.26 39.26 10.23
N ALA A 287 -15.98 38.85 11.27
CA ALA A 287 -15.61 37.72 12.12
C ALA A 287 -15.76 36.42 11.36
N VAL A 288 -14.84 35.47 11.60
CA VAL A 288 -14.81 34.14 10.94
C VAL A 288 -14.84 33.06 12.00
N ASP A 289 -15.86 32.20 11.92
CA ASP A 289 -15.94 30.95 12.69
C ASP A 289 -15.58 29.77 11.80
N ALA A 290 -14.57 28.99 12.19
CA ALA A 290 -14.14 27.79 11.43
C ALA A 290 -14.59 26.50 12.14
N ILE A 291 -15.42 25.70 11.47
CA ILE A 291 -15.89 24.41 11.97
C ILE A 291 -15.20 23.29 11.20
N TYR A 292 -14.44 22.45 11.89
CA TYR A 292 -13.76 21.30 11.32
C TYR A 292 -14.56 20.03 11.55
N LEU A 293 -14.95 19.36 10.45
CA LEU A 293 -15.66 18.07 10.48
C LEU A 293 -14.75 16.97 9.95
N ASP A 294 -14.78 15.81 10.61
CA ASP A 294 -14.04 14.60 10.17
C ASP A 294 -14.95 13.37 10.24
N PHE A 295 -14.92 12.58 9.18
CA PHE A 295 -15.68 11.33 9.11
C PHE A 295 -14.90 10.17 9.73
N ALA A 296 -15.47 9.52 10.72
CA ALA A 296 -14.93 8.29 11.27
C ALA A 296 -15.04 7.16 10.23
N LYS A 297 -13.88 6.56 9.85
CA LYS A 297 -13.80 5.44 8.89
C LYS A 297 -14.52 5.75 7.56
N ALA A 298 -14.23 6.91 6.99
CA ALA A 298 -14.93 7.47 5.84
C ALA A 298 -15.07 6.51 4.64
N PHE A 299 -14.06 5.66 4.36
CA PHE A 299 -14.12 4.70 3.26
C PHE A 299 -14.96 3.47 3.61
N ASP A 300 -14.82 2.94 4.82
CA ASP A 300 -15.51 1.71 5.24
C ASP A 300 -17.01 1.93 5.44
N LYS A 301 -17.42 3.19 5.66
CA LYS A 301 -18.82 3.56 5.91
C LYS A 301 -19.56 4.10 4.68
N VAL A 302 -18.95 4.09 3.50
CA VAL A 302 -19.65 4.51 2.27
C VAL A 302 -20.70 3.45 1.90
N PRO A 303 -21.99 3.81 1.84
CA PRO A 303 -23.03 2.91 1.39
C PRO A 303 -22.92 2.67 -0.12
N HIS A 304 -22.81 1.40 -0.53
CA HIS A 304 -22.48 1.05 -1.92
C HIS A 304 -23.60 1.36 -2.91
N GLU A 305 -24.84 1.03 -2.57
CA GLU A 305 -25.97 1.29 -3.46
C GLU A 305 -26.22 2.80 -3.63
N ARG A 306 -26.07 3.59 -2.58
CA ARG A 306 -26.14 5.06 -2.66
C ARG A 306 -25.01 5.64 -3.52
N LEU A 307 -23.81 5.06 -3.42
CA LEU A 307 -22.69 5.45 -4.28
C LEU A 307 -22.98 5.16 -5.75
N LEU A 308 -23.50 3.97 -6.07
CA LEU A 308 -23.88 3.60 -7.43
C LEU A 308 -24.95 4.52 -7.98
N HIS A 309 -26.00 4.81 -7.20
CA HIS A 309 -27.04 5.76 -7.58
C HIS A 309 -26.48 7.17 -7.84
N LYS A 310 -25.54 7.62 -7.02
CA LYS A 310 -24.85 8.90 -7.21
C LYS A 310 -24.02 8.92 -8.50
N LEU A 311 -23.28 7.84 -8.78
CA LEU A 311 -22.51 7.71 -10.02
C LEU A 311 -23.44 7.74 -11.25
N GLU A 312 -24.57 7.06 -11.20
CA GLU A 312 -25.57 7.05 -12.28
C GLU A 312 -26.11 8.46 -12.55
N LYS A 313 -26.44 9.21 -11.50
CA LYS A 313 -26.89 10.60 -11.63
C LYS A 313 -25.82 11.52 -12.22
N TYR A 314 -24.54 11.27 -11.92
CA TYR A 314 -23.43 11.99 -12.51
C TYR A 314 -23.09 11.53 -13.94
N GLY A 315 -23.93 10.69 -14.55
CA GLY A 315 -23.82 10.30 -15.95
C GLY A 315 -22.94 9.08 -16.20
N ILE A 316 -22.46 8.38 -15.16
CA ILE A 316 -21.74 7.11 -15.30
C ILE A 316 -22.79 6.01 -15.40
N ARG A 317 -22.87 5.32 -16.54
CA ARG A 317 -23.96 4.40 -16.86
C ARG A 317 -23.47 3.15 -17.59
N GLY A 318 -24.41 2.28 -17.95
CA GLY A 318 -24.16 1.12 -18.81
C GLY A 318 -23.17 0.13 -18.22
N GLN A 319 -22.34 -0.44 -19.08
CA GLN A 319 -21.41 -1.51 -18.69
C GLN A 319 -20.37 -1.06 -17.68
N LEU A 320 -19.94 0.19 -17.75
CA LEU A 320 -18.97 0.72 -16.77
C LEU A 320 -19.57 0.78 -15.36
N LEU A 321 -20.82 1.24 -15.21
CA LEU A 321 -21.49 1.26 -13.91
C LEU A 321 -21.72 -0.17 -13.38
N ASN A 322 -22.13 -1.10 -14.25
CA ASN A 322 -22.30 -2.50 -13.89
C ASN A 322 -20.98 -3.14 -13.44
N TRP A 323 -19.89 -2.82 -14.11
CA TRP A 323 -18.56 -3.29 -13.70
C TRP A 323 -18.11 -2.72 -12.34
N ILE A 324 -18.42 -1.45 -12.07
CA ILE A 324 -18.15 -0.83 -10.76
C ILE A 324 -18.98 -1.53 -9.66
N LYS A 325 -20.20 -1.92 -9.97
CA LYS A 325 -21.06 -2.68 -9.05
C LYS A 325 -20.54 -4.09 -8.78
N ALA A 326 -20.04 -4.82 -9.80
CA ALA A 326 -19.51 -6.18 -9.72
C ALA A 326 -18.24 -6.30 -8.87
#